data_23afa18180745bc4132dbde3e55c8d64
#
_entry.id   23afa18180745bc4132dbde3e55c8d64
#
_cell.length_a   1.000
_cell.length_b   1.000
_cell.length_c   1.000
_cell.angle_alpha   90.00
_cell.angle_beta   90.00
_cell.angle_gamma   90.00
#
_symmetry.space_group_name_H-M   'P 1'
#
loop_
_entity.id
_entity.type
_entity.pdbx_description
1 polymer ?
#
loop_
_entity_poly.entity_id
_entity_poly.type
_entity_poly.pdbx_seq_one_letter_code
_entity_poly.pdbx_strand_id
1 'polypeptide(L)'
;MSRNRQTVYTYKANNIGRNLFSDQQKLASGNGFDRVTDSNPPIFLPLPEPAMPLSQKRLLFNETHTASANRLYRLDEEKQLRFQLGYIHDRTTRQYGSEEIYYFAQDTVHTAINRHDRLKTDCLNGEVNYEDNAASRYTRENFSFAGTWKSGVSDITGDNVIFQKIKNSQWELKNYFNQLYTKEKYTWGIRSYIRYTHLPALLTVIHRNLPVSSADNRLIATCIHRRDELNLPDNINENTYRTVTGQTYESIPTEYEEMNIDNAYTDNALYGMRKKNGVNYQLTGGFRGELSSVRQENSYSVPRYSFYTIPRIEWERTDFLLTAAATVWWNRLPKQSYSRFYAAPSLYFRYKFSPRWKMSLSGSLDESEGGIQDIYPFHYREDYRTVVKHTGKVAVTVRQLYTCYLEYKNTVKEFFWTLSASYSHNRYNLMAERNYKDGNFYLSSVERNHSSYSYALNTIGSKGVYDWNLKTSLELTLARNEGKQLNENIVQNYRYDYLRVEPKIVWAPSALFEVEYKATVSCGGSGIGKDTRLDPLWDVAQRLTLSLGFHDTDFRLSGEHFYNDLSKDQHLNTWLADVSLIHKSGKWRFTASAMNLFNKEQYRYTLYSAVQSYTSWVKLRPREFMVSVQYQW
;
A
#
# COMPACT_ATOMS: atom_id res chain seq x y z
N MET A 1 40.18 -21.22 -9.51
CA MET A 1 38.77 -20.78 -9.66
C MET A 1 38.10 -20.84 -8.28
N SER A 2 37.96 -19.73 -7.58
CA SER A 2 37.23 -19.70 -6.32
C SER A 2 35.73 -19.64 -6.63
N ARG A 3 34.99 -20.72 -6.37
CA ARG A 3 33.54 -20.73 -6.43
C ARG A 3 33.03 -19.91 -5.24
N ASN A 4 32.70 -18.64 -5.45
CA ASN A 4 32.02 -17.84 -4.43
C ASN A 4 30.61 -18.37 -4.20
N ARG A 5 30.47 -19.23 -3.19
CA ARG A 5 29.18 -19.72 -2.72
C ARG A 5 28.79 -18.86 -1.51
N GLN A 6 27.83 -17.97 -1.69
CA GLN A 6 27.30 -17.21 -0.56
C GLN A 6 25.97 -17.84 -0.11
N THR A 7 25.93 -18.31 1.12
CA THR A 7 24.72 -18.83 1.74
C THR A 7 24.46 -17.99 2.98
N VAL A 8 23.26 -17.42 3.09
CA VAL A 8 22.84 -16.62 4.24
C VAL A 8 21.56 -17.23 4.81
N TYR A 9 21.61 -17.55 6.10
CA TYR A 9 20.45 -18.01 6.87
C TYR A 9 20.17 -16.95 7.94
N THR A 10 18.93 -16.49 8.03
CA THR A 10 18.50 -15.56 9.06
C THR A 10 17.23 -16.07 9.72
N TYR A 11 17.23 -15.98 11.05
CA TYR A 11 16.04 -16.19 11.86
C TYR A 11 15.85 -14.99 12.77
N LYS A 12 14.63 -14.46 12.84
CA LYS A 12 14.26 -13.38 13.73
C LYS A 12 12.97 -13.73 14.47
N ALA A 13 12.96 -13.55 15.77
CA ALA A 13 11.78 -13.57 16.61
C ALA A 13 11.68 -12.20 17.29
N ASN A 14 10.76 -11.36 16.86
CA ASN A 14 10.55 -10.04 17.45
C ASN A 14 9.17 -9.48 17.12
N ASN A 15 8.78 -8.44 17.84
CA ASN A 15 7.48 -7.79 17.72
C ASN A 15 7.35 -6.83 16.51
N ILE A 16 8.36 -6.65 15.66
CA ILE A 16 8.37 -5.59 14.64
C ILE A 16 8.84 -6.10 13.26
N GLY A 17 9.17 -7.36 13.10
CA GLY A 17 9.91 -7.91 11.95
C GLY A 17 9.11 -8.20 10.67
N ARG A 18 8.17 -7.36 10.26
CA ARG A 18 7.29 -7.63 9.11
C ARG A 18 7.91 -7.54 7.72
N ASN A 19 9.05 -6.87 7.53
CA ASN A 19 9.51 -6.46 6.19
C ASN A 19 10.80 -7.15 5.73
N LEU A 20 10.98 -8.44 5.97
CA LEU A 20 12.18 -9.15 5.49
C LEU A 20 12.29 -9.27 3.97
N PHE A 21 11.19 -9.12 3.25
CA PHE A 21 11.13 -9.33 1.79
C PHE A 21 10.91 -8.04 0.99
N SER A 22 10.70 -6.88 1.64
CA SER A 22 10.51 -5.60 0.96
C SER A 22 11.79 -5.06 0.29
N ASP A 23 12.96 -5.48 0.78
CA ASP A 23 14.27 -5.05 0.28
C ASP A 23 14.91 -6.06 -0.68
N GLN A 24 14.10 -6.81 -1.43
CA GLN A 24 14.63 -7.54 -2.57
C GLN A 24 15.28 -6.53 -3.50
N GLN A 25 16.59 -6.64 -3.64
CA GLN A 25 17.31 -5.88 -4.67
C GLN A 25 16.66 -6.20 -6.01
N LYS A 26 15.88 -5.26 -6.51
CA LYS A 26 15.45 -5.29 -7.90
C LYS A 26 16.74 -5.21 -8.70
N LEU A 27 17.16 -6.33 -9.27
CA LEU A 27 18.24 -6.32 -10.23
C LEU A 27 17.86 -5.32 -11.31
N ALA A 28 18.55 -4.19 -11.36
CA ALA A 28 18.25 -3.13 -12.30
C ALA A 28 18.60 -3.64 -13.68
N SER A 29 17.58 -3.93 -14.48
CA SER A 29 17.80 -4.05 -15.90
C SER A 29 17.92 -2.63 -16.45
N GLY A 30 19.04 -2.31 -17.10
CA GLY A 30 19.33 -0.96 -17.53
C GLY A 30 18.47 -0.42 -18.68
N ASN A 31 17.59 -1.23 -19.28
CA ASN A 31 16.98 -0.89 -20.57
C ASN A 31 15.48 -0.58 -20.53
N GLY A 32 14.80 -0.73 -19.39
CA GLY A 32 13.37 -0.41 -19.26
C GLY A 32 12.40 -1.33 -20.01
N PHE A 33 12.90 -2.40 -20.63
CA PHE A 33 12.10 -3.39 -21.39
C PHE A 33 11.42 -4.43 -20.51
N ASP A 34 11.84 -4.54 -19.27
CA ASP A 34 11.36 -5.53 -18.31
C ASP A 34 10.17 -5.05 -17.46
N ARG A 35 9.57 -3.90 -17.81
CA ARG A 35 8.36 -3.46 -17.16
C ARG A 35 7.16 -4.29 -17.61
N VAL A 36 6.72 -5.16 -16.74
CA VAL A 36 5.40 -5.79 -16.83
C VAL A 36 4.40 -4.87 -16.14
N THR A 37 3.32 -4.55 -16.81
CA THR A 37 2.19 -3.88 -16.17
C THR A 37 1.30 -4.95 -15.58
N ASP A 38 1.55 -5.30 -14.33
CA ASP A 38 0.75 -6.27 -13.59
C ASP A 38 -0.24 -5.53 -12.68
N SER A 39 -1.48 -5.95 -12.67
CA SER A 39 -2.49 -5.52 -11.73
C SER A 39 -2.47 -6.47 -10.52
N ASN A 40 -2.54 -5.92 -9.32
CA ASN A 40 -2.74 -6.77 -8.14
C ASN A 40 -4.04 -7.57 -8.29
N PRO A 41 -4.06 -8.83 -7.85
CA PRO A 41 -5.29 -9.61 -7.82
C PRO A 41 -6.35 -8.91 -6.94
N PRO A 42 -7.62 -8.98 -7.30
CA PRO A 42 -8.69 -8.35 -6.55
C PRO A 42 -8.84 -8.96 -5.16
N ILE A 43 -9.05 -8.12 -4.13
CA ILE A 43 -9.35 -8.54 -2.76
C ILE A 43 -10.79 -8.10 -2.45
N PHE A 44 -11.72 -9.06 -2.36
CA PHE A 44 -13.12 -8.77 -2.07
C PHE A 44 -13.40 -8.61 -0.58
N LEU A 45 -12.69 -9.35 0.27
CA LEU A 45 -12.86 -9.35 1.72
C LEU A 45 -11.58 -8.86 2.40
N PRO A 46 -11.34 -7.54 2.47
CA PRO A 46 -10.12 -7.02 3.06
C PRO A 46 -10.12 -7.19 4.60
N LEU A 47 -8.96 -7.47 5.15
CA LEU A 47 -8.77 -7.35 6.59
C LEU A 47 -8.76 -5.86 6.97
N PRO A 48 -9.53 -5.45 7.99
CA PRO A 48 -9.59 -4.06 8.38
C PRO A 48 -8.22 -3.55 8.87
N GLU A 49 -7.82 -2.40 8.37
CA GLU A 49 -6.62 -1.70 8.83
C GLU A 49 -6.97 -0.25 9.19
N PRO A 50 -6.75 0.15 10.44
CA PRO A 50 -6.96 1.55 10.81
C PRO A 50 -5.94 2.44 10.10
N ALA A 51 -6.40 3.51 9.46
CA ALA A 51 -5.53 4.54 8.91
C ALA A 51 -4.91 5.32 10.08
N MET A 52 -3.59 5.39 10.19
CA MET A 52 -2.91 6.02 11.33
C MET A 52 -1.65 6.77 10.93
N PRO A 53 -1.43 7.98 11.46
CA PRO A 53 -0.22 8.76 11.23
C PRO A 53 0.99 8.26 12.05
N LEU A 54 0.78 7.33 12.99
CA LEU A 54 1.86 6.78 13.83
C LEU A 54 2.58 5.59 13.16
N SER A 55 3.84 5.41 13.53
CA SER A 55 4.60 4.25 13.08
C SER A 55 4.03 2.94 13.65
N GLN A 56 4.01 1.89 12.84
CA GLN A 56 3.49 0.57 13.24
C GLN A 56 4.12 0.03 14.53
N LYS A 57 5.41 0.32 14.80
CA LYS A 57 6.08 -0.10 16.02
C LYS A 57 5.45 0.44 17.32
N ARG A 58 4.63 1.51 17.23
CA ARG A 58 3.90 2.08 18.37
C ARG A 58 2.56 1.38 18.63
N LEU A 59 2.02 0.70 17.63
CA LEU A 59 0.63 0.25 17.58
C LEU A 59 0.50 -1.27 17.60
N LEU A 60 1.49 -2.00 17.06
CA LEU A 60 1.39 -3.44 16.88
C LEU A 60 1.80 -4.17 18.15
N PHE A 61 0.83 -4.82 18.79
CA PHE A 61 1.08 -5.85 19.80
C PHE A 61 1.22 -7.17 19.04
N ASN A 62 2.42 -7.45 18.55
CA ASN A 62 2.64 -8.60 17.70
C ASN A 62 3.78 -9.49 18.17
N GLU A 63 3.67 -10.76 17.84
CA GLU A 63 4.71 -11.78 17.94
C GLU A 63 5.03 -12.22 16.51
N THR A 64 6.28 -12.02 16.08
CA THR A 64 6.69 -12.31 14.71
C THR A 64 7.91 -13.23 14.71
N HIS A 65 7.79 -14.37 14.03
CA HIS A 65 8.89 -15.29 13.74
C HIS A 65 9.18 -15.24 12.25
N THR A 66 10.46 -15.07 11.91
CA THR A 66 10.89 -15.00 10.52
C THR A 66 12.10 -15.87 10.28
N ALA A 67 12.07 -16.65 9.22
CA ALA A 67 13.20 -17.43 8.77
C ALA A 67 13.43 -17.18 7.28
N SER A 68 14.69 -17.02 6.89
CA SER A 68 15.02 -16.87 5.46
C SER A 68 16.34 -17.58 5.13
N ALA A 69 16.38 -18.12 3.92
CA ALA A 69 17.59 -18.72 3.34
C ALA A 69 17.79 -18.15 1.96
N ASN A 70 19.02 -17.80 1.63
CA ASN A 70 19.40 -17.30 0.33
C ASN A 70 20.72 -17.95 -0.08
N ARG A 71 20.77 -18.49 -1.30
CA ARG A 71 21.98 -19.11 -1.84
C ARG A 71 22.20 -18.68 -3.27
N LEU A 72 23.39 -18.16 -3.55
CA LEU A 72 23.85 -17.78 -4.87
C LEU A 72 24.86 -18.83 -5.38
N TYR A 73 24.62 -19.36 -6.55
CA TYR A 73 25.56 -20.18 -7.32
C TYR A 73 26.05 -19.37 -8.51
N ARG A 74 27.33 -19.15 -8.59
CA ARG A 74 27.97 -18.68 -9.81
C ARG A 74 28.34 -19.89 -10.65
N LEU A 75 27.66 -20.06 -11.79
CA LEU A 75 27.87 -21.22 -12.70
C LEU A 75 29.11 -20.99 -13.52
N ASP A 76 29.30 -19.80 -14.06
CA ASP A 76 30.50 -19.30 -14.73
C ASP A 76 30.65 -17.77 -14.51
N GLU A 77 31.46 -17.06 -15.34
CA GLU A 77 31.68 -15.62 -15.21
C GLU A 77 30.44 -14.79 -15.59
N GLU A 78 29.58 -15.33 -16.47
CA GLU A 78 28.43 -14.64 -17.04
C GLU A 78 27.10 -15.14 -16.43
N LYS A 79 27.08 -16.35 -15.83
CA LYS A 79 25.86 -17.01 -15.40
C LYS A 79 25.79 -17.20 -13.90
N GLN A 80 24.64 -16.86 -13.35
CA GLN A 80 24.35 -17.07 -11.94
C GLN A 80 22.94 -17.61 -11.72
N LEU A 81 22.81 -18.39 -10.65
CA LEU A 81 21.54 -18.95 -10.20
C LEU A 81 21.37 -18.64 -8.71
N ARG A 82 20.26 -18.01 -8.36
CA ARG A 82 19.94 -17.59 -7.00
C ARG A 82 18.66 -18.27 -6.52
N PHE A 83 18.74 -18.87 -5.34
CA PHE A 83 17.59 -19.42 -4.62
C PHE A 83 17.33 -18.55 -3.39
N GLN A 84 16.07 -18.26 -3.17
CA GLN A 84 15.62 -17.55 -1.98
C GLN A 84 14.36 -18.23 -1.44
N LEU A 85 14.34 -18.49 -0.13
CA LEU A 85 13.19 -19.02 0.59
C LEU A 85 12.99 -18.19 1.83
N GLY A 86 11.74 -17.88 2.17
CA GLY A 86 11.42 -17.13 3.34
C GLY A 86 10.08 -17.53 3.94
N TYR A 87 10.02 -17.53 5.27
CA TYR A 87 8.82 -17.80 6.04
C TYR A 87 8.62 -16.71 7.09
N ILE A 88 7.39 -16.28 7.26
CA ILE A 88 6.96 -15.35 8.29
C ILE A 88 5.73 -15.93 8.98
N HIS A 89 5.76 -15.98 10.29
CA HIS A 89 4.61 -16.17 11.16
C HIS A 89 4.41 -14.90 11.98
N ASP A 90 3.23 -14.30 11.96
CA ASP A 90 2.91 -13.09 12.69
C ASP A 90 1.54 -13.19 13.35
N ARG A 91 1.49 -12.94 14.64
CA ARG A 91 0.27 -12.76 15.42
C ARG A 91 0.21 -11.33 15.88
N THR A 92 -0.88 -10.65 15.58
CA THR A 92 -1.04 -9.23 15.90
C THR A 92 -2.35 -9.01 16.63
N THR A 93 -2.31 -8.24 17.69
CA THR A 93 -3.50 -7.75 18.40
C THR A 93 -3.56 -6.24 18.28
N ARG A 94 -4.77 -5.68 18.07
CA ARG A 94 -5.02 -4.24 18.00
C ARG A 94 -6.29 -3.90 18.76
N GLN A 95 -6.29 -2.77 19.45
CA GLN A 95 -7.47 -2.18 20.08
C GLN A 95 -7.59 -0.74 19.60
N TYR A 96 -8.67 -0.43 18.97
CA TYR A 96 -8.95 0.92 18.45
C TYR A 96 -10.45 1.17 18.39
N GLY A 97 -10.82 2.43 18.25
CA GLY A 97 -12.17 2.81 17.97
C GLY A 97 -12.20 3.93 16.95
N SER A 98 -13.35 4.12 16.34
CA SER A 98 -13.60 5.24 15.44
C SER A 98 -14.98 5.84 15.68
N GLU A 99 -15.05 7.12 15.46
CA GLU A 99 -16.28 7.90 15.33
C GLU A 99 -16.25 8.50 13.92
N GLU A 100 -17.23 8.15 13.12
CA GLU A 100 -17.31 8.50 11.72
C GLU A 100 -18.57 9.30 11.45
N ILE A 101 -18.41 10.42 10.77
CA ILE A 101 -19.51 11.27 10.32
C ILE A 101 -19.52 11.27 8.81
N TYR A 102 -20.54 10.68 8.21
CA TYR A 102 -20.75 10.67 6.77
C TYR A 102 -21.72 11.79 6.40
N TYR A 103 -21.30 12.65 5.47
CA TYR A 103 -22.08 13.77 5.00
C TYR A 103 -22.85 13.39 3.74
N PHE A 104 -24.13 13.03 3.92
CA PHE A 104 -25.06 12.80 2.81
C PHE A 104 -25.70 14.13 2.37
N ALA A 105 -26.45 14.12 1.26
CA ALA A 105 -27.02 15.33 0.70
C ALA A 105 -28.14 15.95 1.56
N GLN A 106 -28.87 15.12 2.29
CA GLN A 106 -30.02 15.52 3.09
C GLN A 106 -29.82 15.30 4.59
N ASP A 107 -28.88 14.44 4.97
CA ASP A 107 -28.68 14.05 6.36
C ASP A 107 -27.19 13.74 6.64
N THR A 108 -26.86 13.54 7.91
CA THR A 108 -25.56 13.08 8.37
C THR A 108 -25.70 11.77 9.14
N VAL A 109 -24.90 10.78 8.79
CA VAL A 109 -24.85 9.51 9.50
C VAL A 109 -23.66 9.50 10.44
N HIS A 110 -23.94 9.31 11.73
CA HIS A 110 -22.93 9.16 12.77
C HIS A 110 -22.83 7.68 13.15
N THR A 111 -21.60 7.18 13.18
CA THR A 111 -21.33 5.82 13.66
C THR A 111 -20.14 5.86 14.60
N ALA A 112 -20.26 5.17 15.73
CA ALA A 112 -19.19 5.04 16.70
C ALA A 112 -18.97 3.57 17.03
N ILE A 113 -17.74 3.09 16.90
CA ILE A 113 -17.38 1.70 17.17
C ILE A 113 -16.09 1.61 17.97
N ASN A 114 -16.00 0.58 18.81
CA ASN A 114 -14.77 0.09 19.38
C ASN A 114 -14.46 -1.29 18.83
N ARG A 115 -13.21 -1.57 18.59
CA ARG A 115 -12.76 -2.76 17.90
C ARG A 115 -11.58 -3.41 18.60
N HIS A 116 -11.66 -4.72 18.78
CA HIS A 116 -10.54 -5.52 19.24
C HIS A 116 -10.26 -6.60 18.18
N ASP A 117 -9.17 -6.40 17.44
CA ASP A 117 -8.76 -7.30 16.36
C ASP A 117 -7.62 -8.21 16.81
N ARG A 118 -7.74 -9.49 16.46
CA ARG A 118 -6.70 -10.51 16.58
C ARG A 118 -6.43 -11.06 15.19
N LEU A 119 -5.24 -10.84 14.68
CA LEU A 119 -4.83 -11.22 13.34
C LEU A 119 -3.72 -12.27 13.41
N LYS A 120 -3.82 -13.28 12.57
CA LYS A 120 -2.77 -14.27 12.33
C LYS A 120 -2.42 -14.28 10.86
N THR A 121 -1.14 -14.24 10.55
CA THR A 121 -0.61 -14.30 9.19
C THR A 121 0.55 -15.28 9.13
N ASP A 122 0.44 -16.26 8.27
CA ASP A 122 1.53 -17.14 7.86
C ASP A 122 1.85 -16.82 6.39
N CYS A 123 3.13 -16.64 6.05
CA CYS A 123 3.56 -16.32 4.71
C CYS A 123 4.80 -17.16 4.35
N LEU A 124 4.73 -17.86 3.22
CA LEU A 124 5.83 -18.62 2.66
C LEU A 124 6.11 -18.11 1.25
N ASN A 125 7.36 -17.69 0.99
CA ASN A 125 7.81 -17.20 -0.31
C ASN A 125 9.00 -17.98 -0.79
N GLY A 126 9.03 -18.30 -2.09
CA GLY A 126 10.19 -18.89 -2.74
C GLY A 126 10.46 -18.21 -4.07
N GLU A 127 11.72 -18.07 -4.40
CA GLU A 127 12.18 -17.47 -5.65
C GLU A 127 13.40 -18.23 -6.20
N VAL A 128 13.38 -18.50 -7.50
CA VAL A 128 14.52 -18.99 -8.26
C VAL A 128 14.78 -17.99 -9.38
N ASN A 129 15.97 -17.42 -9.39
CA ASN A 129 16.37 -16.42 -10.37
C ASN A 129 17.63 -16.91 -11.10
N TYR A 130 17.50 -17.09 -12.42
CA TYR A 130 18.60 -17.37 -13.34
C TYR A 130 18.93 -16.12 -14.13
N GLU A 131 20.20 -15.80 -14.25
CA GLU A 131 20.71 -14.70 -15.05
C GLU A 131 21.92 -15.15 -15.86
N ASP A 132 21.92 -14.82 -17.16
CA ASP A 132 23.01 -15.01 -18.10
C ASP A 132 23.28 -13.65 -18.74
N ASN A 133 24.46 -13.05 -18.46
CA ASN A 133 24.83 -11.71 -18.88
C ASN A 133 26.07 -11.75 -19.78
N ALA A 134 25.93 -12.36 -20.95
CA ALA A 134 26.96 -12.41 -21.97
C ALA A 134 27.04 -11.09 -22.76
N ALA A 135 28.15 -10.81 -23.39
CA ALA A 135 28.42 -9.55 -24.09
C ALA A 135 27.35 -9.18 -25.17
N SER A 136 26.77 -10.18 -25.84
CA SER A 136 25.76 -9.97 -26.91
C SER A 136 24.38 -10.49 -26.55
N ARG A 137 24.24 -11.18 -25.41
CA ARG A 137 22.98 -11.78 -24.97
C ARG A 137 22.79 -11.57 -23.48
N TYR A 138 21.61 -11.12 -23.11
CA TYR A 138 21.16 -11.10 -21.73
C TYR A 138 19.91 -11.98 -21.60
N THR A 139 19.92 -12.91 -20.66
CA THR A 139 18.76 -13.76 -20.34
C THR A 139 18.50 -13.69 -18.85
N ARG A 140 17.25 -13.45 -18.49
CA ARG A 140 16.79 -13.51 -17.11
C ARG A 140 15.52 -14.34 -17.04
N GLU A 141 15.53 -15.31 -16.14
CA GLU A 141 14.34 -16.06 -15.79
C GLU A 141 14.15 -16.02 -14.27
N ASN A 142 12.96 -15.66 -13.87
CA ASN A 142 12.56 -15.57 -12.47
C ASN A 142 11.27 -16.36 -12.27
N PHE A 143 11.36 -17.42 -11.52
CA PHE A 143 10.20 -18.16 -11.03
C PHE A 143 10.00 -17.84 -9.55
N SER A 144 8.79 -17.47 -9.15
CA SER A 144 8.45 -17.22 -7.76
C SER A 144 7.11 -17.83 -7.39
N PHE A 145 7.01 -18.26 -6.13
CA PHE A 145 5.75 -18.61 -5.53
C PHE A 145 5.59 -17.87 -4.20
N ALA A 146 4.35 -17.55 -3.84
CA ALA A 146 3.98 -17.00 -2.56
C ALA A 146 2.70 -17.66 -2.04
N GLY A 147 2.74 -18.14 -0.81
CA GLY A 147 1.56 -18.59 -0.06
C GLY A 147 1.38 -17.68 1.14
N THR A 148 0.18 -17.14 1.31
CA THR A 148 -0.19 -16.32 2.47
C THR A 148 -1.50 -16.82 3.05
N TRP A 149 -1.51 -17.13 4.33
CA TRP A 149 -2.70 -17.55 5.07
C TRP A 149 -2.97 -16.50 6.13
N LYS A 150 -4.10 -15.84 6.00
CA LYS A 150 -4.51 -14.78 6.93
C LYS A 150 -5.83 -15.17 7.58
N SER A 151 -5.91 -14.96 8.86
CA SER A 151 -7.18 -15.02 9.59
C SER A 151 -7.25 -13.84 10.55
N GLY A 152 -8.43 -13.22 10.64
CA GLY A 152 -8.72 -12.12 11.53
C GLY A 152 -10.01 -12.40 12.30
N VAL A 153 -9.99 -12.07 13.57
CA VAL A 153 -11.16 -12.06 14.44
C VAL A 153 -11.29 -10.66 15.01
N SER A 154 -12.48 -10.09 14.89
CA SER A 154 -12.80 -8.75 15.38
C SER A 154 -14.00 -8.81 16.32
N ASP A 155 -13.82 -8.36 17.56
CA ASP A 155 -14.91 -8.04 18.47
C ASP A 155 -15.24 -6.55 18.28
N ILE A 156 -16.45 -6.25 17.82
CA ILE A 156 -16.90 -4.91 17.47
C ILE A 156 -18.03 -4.52 18.42
N THR A 157 -17.90 -3.40 19.10
CA THR A 157 -18.92 -2.85 20.00
C THR A 157 -19.24 -1.41 19.59
N GLY A 158 -20.52 -1.10 19.50
CA GLY A 158 -21.09 0.19 19.17
C GLY A 158 -22.57 0.13 19.54
N ASP A 159 -23.46 0.51 18.63
CA ASP A 159 -24.91 0.36 18.81
C ASP A 159 -25.30 -1.13 18.94
N ASN A 160 -24.53 -2.00 18.33
CA ASN A 160 -24.67 -3.46 18.40
C ASN A 160 -23.35 -4.12 18.79
N VAL A 161 -23.43 -5.32 19.35
CA VAL A 161 -22.26 -6.17 19.61
C VAL A 161 -22.14 -7.18 18.47
N ILE A 162 -21.03 -7.13 17.76
CA ILE A 162 -20.79 -7.92 16.56
C ILE A 162 -19.47 -8.68 16.71
N PHE A 163 -19.49 -9.95 16.37
CA PHE A 163 -18.31 -10.76 16.19
C PHE A 163 -18.10 -11.01 14.69
N GLN A 164 -16.94 -10.62 14.18
CA GLN A 164 -16.59 -10.83 12.78
C GLN A 164 -15.34 -11.71 12.67
N LYS A 165 -15.38 -12.72 11.82
CA LYS A 165 -14.22 -13.56 11.49
C LYS A 165 -14.00 -13.53 9.99
N ILE A 166 -12.76 -13.26 9.57
CA ILE A 166 -12.33 -13.28 8.17
C ILE A 166 -11.18 -14.28 8.03
N LYS A 167 -11.32 -15.24 7.11
CA LYS A 167 -10.23 -16.05 6.61
C LYS A 167 -9.94 -15.59 5.19
N ASN A 168 -8.69 -15.25 4.90
CA ASN A 168 -8.27 -14.78 3.58
C ASN A 168 -6.91 -15.37 3.28
N SER A 169 -6.89 -16.32 2.36
CA SER A 169 -5.66 -17.00 1.93
C SER A 169 -5.34 -16.58 0.50
N GLN A 170 -4.09 -16.65 0.14
CA GLN A 170 -3.62 -16.34 -1.21
C GLN A 170 -2.51 -17.31 -1.61
N TRP A 171 -2.61 -17.85 -2.80
CA TRP A 171 -1.55 -18.58 -3.48
C TRP A 171 -1.22 -17.87 -4.77
N GLU A 172 0.05 -17.65 -5.02
CA GLU A 172 0.52 -16.99 -6.22
C GLU A 172 1.72 -17.70 -6.81
N LEU A 173 1.66 -17.96 -8.10
CA LEU A 173 2.76 -18.45 -8.90
C LEU A 173 3.06 -17.44 -10.00
N LYS A 174 4.33 -17.09 -10.18
CA LYS A 174 4.79 -16.18 -11.23
C LYS A 174 5.98 -16.78 -11.96
N ASN A 175 5.98 -16.58 -13.26
CA ASN A 175 7.16 -16.77 -14.09
C ASN A 175 7.40 -15.51 -14.91
N TYR A 176 8.61 -15.01 -14.88
CA TYR A 176 9.08 -13.92 -15.70
C TYR A 176 10.30 -14.37 -16.48
N PHE A 177 10.20 -14.33 -17.80
CA PHE A 177 11.27 -14.61 -18.73
C PHE A 177 11.55 -13.37 -19.57
N ASN A 178 12.83 -13.01 -19.72
CA ASN A 178 13.26 -11.93 -20.59
C ASN A 178 14.58 -12.31 -21.26
N GLN A 179 14.63 -12.20 -22.57
CA GLN A 179 15.82 -12.46 -23.35
C GLN A 179 16.09 -11.33 -24.33
N LEU A 180 17.30 -10.81 -24.32
CA LEU A 180 17.80 -9.72 -25.13
C LEU A 180 18.97 -10.18 -25.97
N TYR A 181 19.00 -9.73 -27.21
CA TYR A 181 20.15 -9.84 -28.09
C TYR A 181 20.54 -8.46 -28.57
N THR A 182 21.82 -8.16 -28.46
CA THR A 182 22.41 -6.88 -28.95
C THR A 182 23.46 -7.19 -30.00
N LYS A 183 23.28 -6.59 -31.17
CA LYS A 183 24.27 -6.64 -32.25
C LYS A 183 24.45 -5.24 -32.83
N GLU A 184 25.63 -4.67 -32.64
CA GLU A 184 25.97 -3.31 -33.09
C GLU A 184 24.96 -2.26 -32.58
N LYS A 185 24.11 -1.74 -33.49
CA LYS A 185 23.11 -0.68 -33.23
C LYS A 185 21.70 -1.20 -33.00
N TYR A 186 21.52 -2.54 -33.03
CA TYR A 186 20.23 -3.18 -32.91
C TYR A 186 20.17 -3.99 -31.62
N THR A 187 19.08 -3.83 -30.89
CA THR A 187 18.74 -4.70 -29.78
C THR A 187 17.31 -5.23 -30.03
N TRP A 188 17.10 -6.50 -29.87
CA TRP A 188 15.78 -7.11 -29.95
C TRP A 188 15.63 -8.18 -28.88
N GLY A 189 14.41 -8.50 -28.52
CA GLY A 189 14.20 -9.46 -27.48
C GLY A 189 12.74 -9.87 -27.33
N ILE A 190 12.57 -10.85 -26.45
CA ILE A 190 11.29 -11.41 -26.07
C ILE A 190 11.12 -11.32 -24.56
N ARG A 191 9.92 -11.00 -24.13
CA ARG A 191 9.49 -11.02 -22.74
C ARG A 191 8.24 -11.89 -22.62
N SER A 192 8.21 -12.75 -21.61
CA SER A 192 7.04 -13.53 -21.22
C SER A 192 6.82 -13.38 -19.72
N TYR A 193 5.60 -13.07 -19.34
CA TYR A 193 5.17 -13.03 -17.95
C TYR A 193 3.88 -13.82 -17.79
N ILE A 194 3.87 -14.71 -16.80
CA ILE A 194 2.70 -15.51 -16.45
C ILE A 194 2.51 -15.42 -14.95
N ARG A 195 1.27 -15.21 -14.53
CA ARG A 195 0.87 -15.24 -13.13
C ARG A 195 -0.43 -16.04 -12.97
N TYR A 196 -0.46 -16.90 -11.96
CA TYR A 196 -1.69 -17.49 -11.46
C TYR A 196 -1.85 -17.14 -9.98
N THR A 197 -3.04 -16.72 -9.60
CA THR A 197 -3.38 -16.38 -8.22
C THR A 197 -4.71 -17.04 -7.85
N HIS A 198 -4.76 -17.66 -6.68
CA HIS A 198 -5.95 -18.24 -6.07
C HIS A 198 -6.16 -17.60 -4.70
N LEU A 199 -7.37 -17.05 -4.45
CA LEU A 199 -7.72 -16.31 -3.24
C LEU A 199 -9.06 -16.85 -2.69
N PRO A 200 -9.03 -17.90 -1.85
CA PRO A 200 -10.20 -18.29 -1.07
C PRO A 200 -10.39 -17.34 0.11
N ALA A 201 -11.60 -16.85 0.28
CA ALA A 201 -11.94 -15.93 1.36
C ALA A 201 -13.29 -16.32 1.98
N LEU A 202 -13.39 -16.22 3.32
CA LEU A 202 -14.57 -16.49 4.10
C LEU A 202 -14.77 -15.39 5.14
N LEU A 203 -15.93 -14.76 5.11
CA LEU A 203 -16.41 -13.84 6.14
C LEU A 203 -17.52 -14.50 6.92
N THR A 204 -17.47 -14.42 8.24
CA THR A 204 -18.55 -14.82 9.16
C THR A 204 -18.88 -13.61 10.03
N VAL A 205 -20.13 -13.22 10.09
CA VAL A 205 -20.65 -12.13 10.93
C VAL A 205 -21.72 -12.67 11.85
N ILE A 206 -21.56 -12.45 13.15
CA ILE A 206 -22.51 -12.89 14.18
C ILE A 206 -23.00 -11.65 14.91
N HIS A 207 -24.30 -11.38 14.83
CA HIS A 207 -24.97 -10.28 15.52
C HIS A 207 -25.44 -10.76 16.90
N ARG A 208 -24.98 -10.11 17.96
CA ARG A 208 -25.34 -10.44 19.34
C ARG A 208 -26.37 -9.43 19.85
N ASN A 209 -27.63 -9.69 19.58
CA ASN A 209 -28.74 -8.92 20.15
C ASN A 209 -29.07 -9.48 21.56
N LEU A 210 -28.20 -9.30 22.55
CA LEU A 210 -28.46 -9.75 23.90
C LEU A 210 -28.88 -8.57 24.78
N PRO A 211 -29.98 -8.72 25.59
CA PRO A 211 -30.20 -7.85 26.74
C PRO A 211 -29.03 -8.04 27.70
N VAL A 212 -28.27 -6.95 27.90
CA VAL A 212 -26.96 -6.99 28.54
C VAL A 212 -27.07 -7.28 30.03
N SER A 213 -26.83 -8.51 30.47
CA SER A 213 -26.22 -8.74 31.75
C SER A 213 -24.69 -8.96 31.54
N SER A 214 -23.88 -8.25 32.30
CA SER A 214 -22.41 -8.25 32.14
C SER A 214 -21.75 -9.63 32.40
N ALA A 215 -22.51 -10.58 32.99
CA ALA A 215 -22.06 -11.94 33.29
C ALA A 215 -22.16 -12.86 32.05
N ASP A 216 -23.25 -12.70 31.26
CA ASP A 216 -23.52 -13.56 30.10
C ASP A 216 -22.55 -13.28 28.93
N ASN A 217 -22.14 -12.02 28.78
CA ASN A 217 -21.14 -11.63 27.76
C ASN A 217 -19.77 -12.27 27.99
N ARG A 218 -19.37 -12.51 29.25
CA ARG A 218 -18.10 -13.19 29.58
C ARG A 218 -18.17 -14.70 29.24
N LEU A 219 -19.32 -15.34 29.49
CA LEU A 219 -19.52 -16.77 29.21
C LEU A 219 -19.49 -17.07 27.70
N ILE A 220 -20.19 -16.29 26.91
CA ILE A 220 -20.23 -16.45 25.45
C ILE A 220 -18.87 -16.13 24.81
N ALA A 221 -18.18 -15.07 25.27
CA ALA A 221 -16.82 -14.76 24.84
C ALA A 221 -15.83 -15.90 25.21
N THR A 222 -16.00 -16.51 26.37
CA THR A 222 -15.17 -17.64 26.83
C THR A 222 -15.43 -18.91 26.00
N CYS A 223 -16.68 -19.20 25.64
CA CYS A 223 -17.00 -20.37 24.79
C CYS A 223 -16.44 -20.23 23.37
N ILE A 224 -16.50 -19.05 22.79
CA ILE A 224 -15.92 -18.78 21.46
C ILE A 224 -14.39 -18.80 21.53
N HIS A 225 -13.81 -18.28 22.59
CA HIS A 225 -12.36 -18.27 22.80
C HIS A 225 -11.78 -19.69 22.95
N ARG A 226 -12.46 -20.56 23.69
CA ARG A 226 -12.07 -21.98 23.84
C ARG A 226 -12.22 -22.79 22.54
N ARG A 227 -13.09 -22.40 21.63
CA ARG A 227 -13.27 -23.10 20.35
C ARG A 227 -12.02 -23.06 19.47
N ASP A 228 -11.38 -21.89 19.39
CA ASP A 228 -10.14 -21.74 18.61
C ASP A 228 -8.93 -22.42 19.27
N GLU A 229 -8.93 -22.58 20.61
CA GLU A 229 -7.90 -23.31 21.35
C GLU A 229 -8.07 -24.83 21.27
N LEU A 230 -9.31 -25.34 21.11
CA LEU A 230 -9.63 -26.77 21.14
C LEU A 230 -9.70 -27.43 19.75
N ASN A 231 -9.38 -26.72 18.65
CA ASN A 231 -9.43 -27.25 17.28
C ASN A 231 -10.76 -27.96 16.95
N LEU A 232 -11.88 -27.46 17.44
CA LEU A 232 -13.21 -28.04 17.16
C LEU A 232 -13.59 -27.84 15.70
N PRO A 233 -14.22 -28.86 15.04
CA PRO A 233 -14.56 -28.80 13.62
C PRO A 233 -15.51 -27.65 13.29
N ASP A 234 -15.35 -27.08 12.10
CA ASP A 234 -16.12 -25.93 11.59
C ASP A 234 -17.65 -26.18 11.48
N ASN A 235 -18.10 -27.43 11.60
CA ASN A 235 -19.50 -27.88 11.42
C ASN A 235 -20.28 -27.98 12.73
N ILE A 236 -20.02 -27.18 13.75
CA ILE A 236 -20.84 -27.21 14.96
C ILE A 236 -22.19 -26.54 14.65
N ASN A 237 -23.24 -27.36 14.54
CA ASN A 237 -24.62 -26.98 14.25
C ASN A 237 -25.21 -26.17 15.43
N GLU A 238 -26.20 -25.31 15.17
CA GLU A 238 -26.95 -24.49 16.14
C GLU A 238 -27.42 -25.25 17.38
N ASN A 239 -27.70 -26.58 17.24
CA ASN A 239 -28.13 -27.45 18.32
C ASN A 239 -27.07 -27.69 19.42
N THR A 240 -25.78 -27.49 19.14
CA THR A 240 -24.70 -27.71 20.12
C THR A 240 -24.64 -26.59 21.18
N TYR A 241 -25.07 -25.39 20.84
CA TYR A 241 -25.15 -24.26 21.80
C TYR A 241 -26.34 -24.39 22.76
N ARG A 242 -27.43 -25.06 22.34
CA ARG A 242 -28.61 -25.31 23.19
C ARG A 242 -28.30 -26.22 24.36
N THR A 243 -27.34 -27.11 24.25
CA THR A 243 -27.04 -28.13 25.23
C THR A 243 -26.17 -27.63 26.40
N VAL A 244 -25.41 -26.57 26.20
CA VAL A 244 -24.44 -26.07 27.20
C VAL A 244 -25.06 -25.11 28.22
N THR A 245 -26.13 -24.39 27.87
CA THR A 245 -26.69 -23.33 28.71
C THR A 245 -28.10 -23.62 29.27
N GLY A 246 -28.79 -24.65 28.79
CA GLY A 246 -30.14 -25.01 29.25
C GLY A 246 -31.24 -23.97 28.98
N GLN A 247 -30.95 -22.88 28.26
CA GLN A 247 -31.91 -21.83 27.89
C GLN A 247 -32.18 -21.88 26.38
N THR A 248 -33.46 -21.73 26.00
CA THR A 248 -33.88 -21.54 24.60
C THR A 248 -33.54 -20.14 24.17
N TYR A 249 -32.38 -19.95 23.50
CA TYR A 249 -32.06 -18.69 22.82
C TYR A 249 -32.74 -18.71 21.45
N GLU A 250 -33.28 -17.56 21.02
CA GLU A 250 -33.60 -17.30 19.61
C GLU A 250 -32.32 -17.50 18.77
N SER A 251 -32.45 -17.99 17.56
CA SER A 251 -31.33 -18.23 16.65
C SER A 251 -30.50 -16.96 16.52
N ILE A 252 -29.20 -17.04 16.88
CA ILE A 252 -28.29 -15.90 16.73
C ILE A 252 -28.14 -15.65 15.23
N PRO A 253 -28.50 -14.45 14.71
CA PRO A 253 -28.36 -14.15 13.30
C PRO A 253 -26.88 -14.27 12.89
N THR A 254 -26.59 -15.22 12.03
CA THR A 254 -25.23 -15.47 11.52
C THR A 254 -25.25 -15.36 10.02
N GLU A 255 -24.40 -14.48 9.49
CA GLU A 255 -24.25 -14.26 8.06
C GLU A 255 -22.89 -14.81 7.60
N TYR A 256 -22.90 -15.48 6.45
CA TYR A 256 -21.71 -16.07 5.84
C TYR A 256 -21.52 -15.52 4.44
N GLU A 257 -20.29 -15.19 4.09
CA GLU A 257 -19.89 -14.83 2.75
C GLU A 257 -18.65 -15.63 2.36
N GLU A 258 -18.77 -16.54 1.40
CA GLU A 258 -17.67 -17.34 0.90
C GLU A 258 -17.39 -16.97 -0.55
N MET A 259 -16.14 -16.61 -0.84
CA MET A 259 -15.70 -16.23 -2.17
C MET A 259 -14.39 -16.94 -2.52
N ASN A 260 -14.38 -17.62 -3.65
CA ASN A 260 -13.19 -18.25 -4.21
C ASN A 260 -12.85 -17.54 -5.52
N ILE A 261 -11.66 -16.92 -5.59
CA ILE A 261 -11.23 -16.10 -6.72
C ILE A 261 -10.01 -16.74 -7.36
N ASP A 262 -10.11 -17.00 -8.66
CA ASP A 262 -9.00 -17.44 -9.50
C ASP A 262 -8.67 -16.35 -10.52
N ASN A 263 -7.39 -16.01 -10.65
CA ASN A 263 -6.91 -15.07 -11.64
C ASN A 263 -5.68 -15.62 -12.35
N ALA A 264 -5.79 -15.85 -13.65
CA ALA A 264 -4.70 -16.21 -14.51
C ALA A 264 -4.38 -15.03 -15.44
N TYR A 265 -3.14 -14.61 -15.49
CA TYR A 265 -2.68 -13.46 -16.27
C TYR A 265 -1.42 -13.80 -17.07
N THR A 266 -1.35 -13.31 -18.31
CA THR A 266 -0.15 -13.42 -19.14
C THR A 266 0.11 -12.12 -19.91
N ASP A 267 1.37 -11.73 -20.05
CA ASP A 267 1.83 -10.61 -20.89
C ASP A 267 3.08 -11.06 -21.67
N ASN A 268 2.92 -11.26 -22.97
CA ASN A 268 3.98 -11.68 -23.86
C ASN A 268 4.27 -10.59 -24.89
N ALA A 269 5.52 -10.21 -25.05
CA ALA A 269 5.93 -9.12 -25.93
C ALA A 269 7.21 -9.42 -26.69
N LEU A 270 7.24 -8.95 -27.92
CA LEU A 270 8.43 -8.80 -28.73
C LEU A 270 8.81 -7.31 -28.76
N TYR A 271 10.07 -7.02 -28.69
CA TYR A 271 10.55 -5.64 -28.79
C TYR A 271 11.84 -5.55 -29.61
N GLY A 272 11.95 -4.40 -30.26
CA GLY A 272 13.13 -4.04 -31.02
C GLY A 272 13.55 -2.61 -30.77
N MET A 273 14.85 -2.35 -30.77
CA MET A 273 15.44 -1.03 -30.63
C MET A 273 16.54 -0.82 -31.67
N ARG A 274 16.60 0.37 -32.22
CA ARG A 274 17.66 0.82 -33.11
C ARG A 274 18.16 2.19 -32.67
N LYS A 275 19.47 2.31 -32.47
CA LYS A 275 20.13 3.58 -32.20
C LYS A 275 20.75 4.15 -33.47
N LYS A 276 20.36 5.40 -33.85
CA LYS A 276 20.91 6.10 -35.01
C LYS A 276 21.00 7.60 -34.73
N ASN A 277 22.19 8.19 -34.90
CA ASN A 277 22.45 9.65 -34.78
C ASN A 277 21.92 10.26 -33.46
N GLY A 278 22.10 9.60 -32.34
CA GLY A 278 21.61 10.08 -31.03
C GLY A 278 20.12 9.88 -30.79
N VAL A 279 19.41 9.21 -31.72
CA VAL A 279 18.00 8.87 -31.57
C VAL A 279 17.87 7.36 -31.37
N ASN A 280 17.11 6.96 -30.34
CA ASN A 280 16.69 5.60 -30.10
C ASN A 280 15.26 5.42 -30.60
N TYR A 281 15.06 4.51 -31.53
CA TYR A 281 13.76 4.08 -32.01
C TYR A 281 13.44 2.74 -31.35
N GLN A 282 12.31 2.65 -30.71
CA GLN A 282 11.88 1.42 -30.04
C GLN A 282 10.47 1.07 -30.50
N LEU A 283 10.22 -0.22 -30.68
CA LEU A 283 8.90 -0.76 -30.94
C LEU A 283 8.70 -1.98 -30.09
N THR A 284 7.64 -2.01 -29.31
CA THR A 284 7.20 -3.17 -28.56
C THR A 284 5.83 -3.57 -29.08
N GLY A 285 5.61 -4.85 -29.37
CA GLY A 285 4.32 -5.40 -29.70
C GLY A 285 4.03 -6.58 -28.80
N GLY A 286 2.82 -6.70 -28.29
CA GLY A 286 2.50 -7.74 -27.33
C GLY A 286 1.03 -8.11 -27.25
N PHE A 287 0.81 -9.18 -26.51
CA PHE A 287 -0.49 -9.74 -26.18
C PHE A 287 -0.60 -9.91 -24.67
N ARG A 288 -1.75 -9.54 -24.13
CA ARG A 288 -2.15 -9.83 -22.74
C ARG A 288 -3.41 -10.68 -22.74
N GLY A 289 -3.42 -11.67 -21.89
CA GLY A 289 -4.59 -12.45 -21.56
C GLY A 289 -4.83 -12.42 -20.06
N GLU A 290 -6.06 -12.24 -19.65
CA GLU A 290 -6.48 -12.35 -18.26
C GLU A 290 -7.77 -13.14 -18.18
N LEU A 291 -7.80 -14.12 -17.28
CA LEU A 291 -9.01 -14.85 -16.92
C LEU A 291 -9.20 -14.69 -15.42
N SER A 292 -10.20 -13.93 -15.03
CA SER A 292 -10.62 -13.78 -13.64
C SER A 292 -11.93 -14.54 -13.43
N SER A 293 -12.02 -15.31 -12.37
CA SER A 293 -13.19 -16.10 -11.99
C SER A 293 -13.49 -15.88 -10.50
N VAL A 294 -14.75 -15.62 -10.19
CA VAL A 294 -15.27 -15.54 -8.82
C VAL A 294 -16.34 -16.62 -8.66
N ARG A 295 -16.17 -17.45 -7.65
CA ARG A 295 -17.18 -18.42 -7.21
C ARG A 295 -17.67 -18.01 -5.83
N GLN A 296 -18.94 -17.70 -5.75
CA GLN A 296 -19.76 -17.47 -4.57
C GLN A 296 -20.91 -18.52 -4.64
N GLU A 297 -22.14 -18.17 -4.42
CA GLU A 297 -23.29 -19.02 -4.78
C GLU A 297 -23.35 -19.26 -6.29
N ASN A 298 -22.99 -18.25 -7.07
CA ASN A 298 -22.91 -18.29 -8.52
C ASN A 298 -21.47 -18.17 -9.00
N SER A 299 -21.14 -18.81 -10.13
CA SER A 299 -19.84 -18.68 -10.77
C SER A 299 -19.87 -17.59 -11.83
N TYR A 300 -18.93 -16.66 -11.76
CA TYR A 300 -18.79 -15.56 -12.70
C TYR A 300 -17.34 -15.43 -13.16
N SER A 301 -17.12 -15.55 -14.47
CA SER A 301 -15.79 -15.48 -15.07
C SER A 301 -15.72 -14.37 -16.10
N VAL A 302 -14.63 -13.63 -16.14
CA VAL A 302 -14.38 -12.53 -17.08
C VAL A 302 -13.07 -12.77 -17.80
N PRO A 303 -13.11 -13.29 -19.05
CA PRO A 303 -11.96 -13.32 -19.92
C PRO A 303 -11.71 -11.92 -20.51
N ARG A 304 -10.45 -11.49 -20.52
CA ARG A 304 -9.98 -10.24 -21.14
C ARG A 304 -8.80 -10.55 -22.05
N TYR A 305 -8.85 -9.99 -23.25
CA TYR A 305 -7.78 -10.08 -24.24
C TYR A 305 -7.36 -8.70 -24.69
N SER A 306 -6.05 -8.46 -24.75
CA SER A 306 -5.51 -7.18 -25.19
C SER A 306 -4.34 -7.40 -26.13
N PHE A 307 -4.39 -6.79 -27.29
CA PHE A 307 -3.24 -6.64 -28.19
C PHE A 307 -2.74 -5.21 -28.09
N TYR A 308 -1.44 -5.04 -28.03
CA TYR A 308 -0.88 -3.70 -27.92
C TYR A 308 0.40 -3.51 -28.74
N THR A 309 0.65 -2.26 -29.08
CA THR A 309 1.93 -1.82 -29.61
C THR A 309 2.36 -0.52 -28.95
N ILE A 310 3.67 -0.37 -28.73
CA ILE A 310 4.27 0.79 -28.08
C ILE A 310 5.43 1.29 -28.94
N PRO A 311 5.18 2.13 -29.94
CA PRO A 311 6.22 2.92 -30.57
C PRO A 311 6.77 3.94 -29.56
N ARG A 312 8.10 4.06 -29.52
CA ARG A 312 8.81 5.03 -28.69
C ARG A 312 9.98 5.60 -29.44
N ILE A 313 10.15 6.91 -29.38
CA ILE A 313 11.29 7.65 -29.89
C ILE A 313 11.92 8.38 -28.71
N GLU A 314 13.24 8.23 -28.58
CA GLU A 314 14.00 8.94 -27.59
C GLU A 314 15.18 9.62 -28.27
N TRP A 315 15.20 10.94 -28.17
CA TRP A 315 16.25 11.78 -28.74
C TRP A 315 17.01 12.46 -27.64
N GLU A 316 18.28 12.05 -27.46
CA GLU A 316 19.15 12.58 -26.43
C GLU A 316 20.32 13.34 -27.04
N ARG A 317 20.54 14.54 -26.52
CA ARG A 317 21.67 15.39 -26.73
C ARG A 317 22.26 15.84 -25.40
N THR A 318 23.39 16.54 -25.41
CA THR A 318 24.06 17.02 -24.19
C THR A 318 23.11 17.78 -23.26
N ASP A 319 22.29 18.65 -23.82
CA ASP A 319 21.47 19.59 -23.07
C ASP A 319 20.01 19.20 -23.00
N PHE A 320 19.52 18.31 -23.87
CA PHE A 320 18.13 17.90 -23.85
C PHE A 320 17.91 16.42 -24.07
N LEU A 321 16.78 15.96 -23.55
CA LEU A 321 16.20 14.65 -23.81
C LEU A 321 14.72 14.84 -24.18
N LEU A 322 14.33 14.32 -25.31
CA LEU A 322 12.93 14.23 -25.75
C LEU A 322 12.56 12.76 -25.87
N THR A 323 11.51 12.35 -25.19
CA THR A 323 10.92 11.01 -25.30
C THR A 323 9.47 11.15 -25.70
N ALA A 324 9.09 10.58 -26.83
CA ALA A 324 7.70 10.44 -27.26
C ALA A 324 7.36 8.97 -27.38
N ALA A 325 6.24 8.58 -26.79
CA ALA A 325 5.72 7.22 -26.88
C ALA A 325 4.21 7.23 -26.96
N ALA A 326 3.63 6.19 -27.54
CA ALA A 326 2.19 5.98 -27.51
C ALA A 326 1.93 4.50 -27.29
N THR A 327 1.12 4.16 -26.29
CA THR A 327 0.61 2.79 -26.17
C THR A 327 -0.71 2.72 -26.91
N VAL A 328 -0.77 1.88 -27.90
CA VAL A 328 -1.97 1.64 -28.71
C VAL A 328 -2.51 0.26 -28.36
N TRP A 329 -3.76 0.20 -27.97
CA TRP A 329 -4.43 -1.00 -27.47
C TRP A 329 -5.67 -1.34 -28.26
N TRP A 330 -5.91 -2.64 -28.38
CA TRP A 330 -7.23 -3.18 -28.68
C TRP A 330 -7.60 -4.15 -27.55
N ASN A 331 -8.60 -3.79 -26.75
CA ASN A 331 -9.10 -4.59 -25.64
C ASN A 331 -10.45 -5.22 -25.98
N ARG A 332 -10.64 -6.46 -25.54
CA ARG A 332 -11.89 -7.20 -25.70
C ARG A 332 -12.25 -7.94 -24.43
N LEU A 333 -13.48 -7.71 -23.94
CA LEU A 333 -14.13 -8.45 -22.86
C LEU A 333 -15.38 -9.12 -23.45
N PRO A 334 -15.29 -10.37 -23.92
CA PRO A 334 -16.38 -11.01 -24.66
C PRO A 334 -17.69 -11.11 -23.89
N LYS A 335 -17.61 -11.42 -22.58
CA LYS A 335 -18.79 -11.61 -21.72
C LYS A 335 -19.61 -10.32 -21.54
N GLN A 336 -18.95 -9.16 -21.54
CA GLN A 336 -19.59 -7.85 -21.48
C GLN A 336 -19.95 -7.27 -22.85
N SER A 337 -19.72 -8.03 -23.94
CA SER A 337 -19.84 -7.54 -25.32
C SER A 337 -19.06 -6.25 -25.55
N TYR A 338 -17.93 -6.08 -24.85
CA TYR A 338 -17.12 -4.88 -24.88
C TYR A 338 -15.90 -5.09 -25.77
N SER A 339 -15.68 -4.15 -26.69
CA SER A 339 -14.48 -4.09 -27.52
C SER A 339 -14.10 -2.64 -27.72
N ARG A 340 -12.86 -2.29 -27.43
CA ARG A 340 -12.41 -0.91 -27.53
C ARG A 340 -10.97 -0.81 -28.03
N PHE A 341 -10.78 0.15 -28.93
CA PHE A 341 -9.47 0.59 -29.40
C PHE A 341 -9.18 1.97 -28.81
N TYR A 342 -7.98 2.17 -28.26
CA TYR A 342 -7.54 3.47 -27.78
C TYR A 342 -6.04 3.66 -27.92
N ALA A 343 -5.60 4.91 -27.82
CA ALA A 343 -4.20 5.29 -27.81
C ALA A 343 -3.88 6.16 -26.59
N ALA A 344 -2.83 5.82 -25.89
CA ALA A 344 -2.32 6.50 -24.71
C ALA A 344 -0.96 7.16 -25.01
N PRO A 345 -0.94 8.36 -25.61
CA PRO A 345 0.29 9.08 -25.90
C PRO A 345 0.94 9.63 -24.63
N SER A 346 2.26 9.67 -24.63
CA SER A 346 3.06 10.30 -23.61
C SER A 346 4.23 11.06 -24.22
N LEU A 347 4.52 12.23 -23.66
CA LEU A 347 5.61 13.08 -24.04
C LEU A 347 6.40 13.44 -22.78
N TYR A 348 7.70 13.30 -22.85
CA TYR A 348 8.63 13.77 -21.82
C TYR A 348 9.72 14.59 -22.46
N PHE A 349 9.94 15.79 -21.95
CA PHE A 349 10.99 16.69 -22.37
C PHE A 349 11.80 17.12 -21.18
N ARG A 350 13.13 17.05 -21.28
CA ARG A 350 14.08 17.53 -20.28
C ARG A 350 15.09 18.46 -20.96
N TYR A 351 15.32 19.62 -20.35
CA TYR A 351 16.29 20.58 -20.82
C TYR A 351 17.21 21.04 -19.69
N LYS A 352 18.51 21.09 -19.96
CA LYS A 352 19.54 21.61 -19.06
C LYS A 352 19.93 22.99 -19.52
N PHE A 353 19.42 24.04 -18.89
CA PHE A 353 19.77 25.44 -19.20
C PHE A 353 21.23 25.75 -18.86
N SER A 354 21.77 25.07 -17.85
CA SER A 354 23.13 25.18 -17.38
C SER A 354 23.51 23.93 -16.56
N PRO A 355 24.77 23.76 -16.14
CA PRO A 355 25.14 22.69 -15.22
C PRO A 355 24.38 22.70 -13.89
N ARG A 356 23.74 23.82 -13.54
CA ARG A 356 23.01 23.99 -12.29
C ARG A 356 21.50 23.91 -12.45
N TRP A 357 20.95 24.22 -13.62
CA TRP A 357 19.52 24.30 -13.84
C TRP A 357 19.03 23.25 -14.83
N LYS A 358 18.00 22.52 -14.43
CA LYS A 358 17.34 21.51 -15.26
C LYS A 358 15.82 21.66 -15.14
N MET A 359 15.13 21.61 -16.26
CA MET A 359 13.67 21.56 -16.34
C MET A 359 13.24 20.26 -17.01
N SER A 360 12.14 19.70 -16.53
CA SER A 360 11.48 18.60 -17.23
C SER A 360 9.98 18.88 -17.32
N LEU A 361 9.41 18.58 -18.48
CA LEU A 361 7.96 18.65 -18.76
C LEU A 361 7.51 17.27 -19.17
N SER A 362 6.39 16.81 -18.63
CA SER A 362 5.75 15.58 -19.08
C SER A 362 4.25 15.76 -19.24
N GLY A 363 3.71 15.10 -20.24
CA GLY A 363 2.27 15.00 -20.47
C GLY A 363 1.93 13.58 -20.89
N SER A 364 0.86 13.02 -20.36
CA SER A 364 0.37 11.71 -20.73
C SER A 364 -1.15 11.67 -20.74
N LEU A 365 -1.69 10.93 -21.68
CA LEU A 365 -3.05 10.43 -21.69
C LEU A 365 -2.96 8.93 -21.37
N ASP A 366 -3.75 8.45 -20.43
CA ASP A 366 -3.84 7.04 -20.07
C ASP A 366 -5.30 6.61 -19.98
N GLU A 367 -5.60 5.39 -20.37
CA GLU A 367 -6.92 4.80 -20.24
C GLU A 367 -6.79 3.48 -19.53
N SER A 368 -7.61 3.27 -18.50
CA SER A 368 -7.66 2.04 -17.73
C SER A 368 -9.08 1.52 -17.61
N GLU A 369 -9.21 0.21 -17.64
CA GLU A 369 -10.47 -0.50 -17.47
C GLU A 369 -10.48 -1.17 -16.10
N GLY A 370 -11.62 -1.14 -15.43
CA GLY A 370 -11.81 -1.77 -14.13
C GLY A 370 -11.61 -3.29 -14.16
N GLY A 371 -11.23 -3.84 -13.03
CA GLY A 371 -11.04 -5.27 -12.82
C GLY A 371 -12.34 -6.04 -12.61
N ILE A 372 -12.23 -7.31 -12.25
CA ILE A 372 -13.40 -8.16 -11.96
C ILE A 372 -14.23 -7.62 -10.79
N GLN A 373 -13.62 -6.96 -9.81
CA GLN A 373 -14.34 -6.34 -8.69
C GLN A 373 -15.36 -5.30 -9.17
N ASP A 374 -14.98 -4.46 -10.15
CA ASP A 374 -15.85 -3.40 -10.67
C ASP A 374 -16.96 -3.92 -11.56
N ILE A 375 -16.78 -5.13 -12.13
CA ILE A 375 -17.70 -5.75 -13.11
C ILE A 375 -18.57 -6.80 -12.44
N TYR A 376 -18.25 -7.29 -11.24
CA TYR A 376 -18.98 -8.34 -10.56
C TYR A 376 -20.42 -7.92 -10.25
N PRO A 377 -21.46 -8.57 -10.83
CA PRO A 377 -22.81 -8.03 -10.79
C PRO A 377 -23.62 -8.51 -9.59
N PHE A 378 -23.09 -9.46 -8.81
CA PHE A 378 -23.79 -10.02 -7.68
C PHE A 378 -23.47 -9.26 -6.39
N HIS A 379 -24.39 -9.34 -5.42
CA HIS A 379 -24.17 -8.79 -4.10
C HIS A 379 -23.12 -9.62 -3.34
N TYR A 380 -22.28 -8.94 -2.59
CA TYR A 380 -21.46 -9.57 -1.58
C TYR A 380 -21.30 -8.65 -0.38
N ARG A 381 -21.10 -9.23 0.78
CA ARG A 381 -20.82 -8.50 2.01
C ARG A 381 -19.32 -8.35 2.19
N GLU A 382 -18.83 -7.13 2.20
CA GLU A 382 -17.41 -6.84 2.38
C GLU A 382 -16.98 -6.91 3.85
N ASP A 383 -17.85 -6.43 4.75
CA ASP A 383 -17.67 -6.48 6.20
C ASP A 383 -19.05 -6.56 6.91
N TYR A 384 -19.04 -6.44 8.24
CA TYR A 384 -20.26 -6.56 9.06
C TYR A 384 -21.38 -5.57 8.71
N ARG A 385 -21.09 -4.45 8.05
CA ARG A 385 -22.07 -3.39 7.71
C ARG A 385 -22.04 -2.94 6.25
N THR A 386 -21.11 -3.44 5.45
CA THR A 386 -20.94 -2.98 4.06
C THR A 386 -21.33 -4.07 3.07
N VAL A 387 -22.32 -3.75 2.23
CA VAL A 387 -22.79 -4.60 1.13
C VAL A 387 -22.45 -3.93 -0.18
N VAL A 388 -21.82 -4.66 -1.09
CA VAL A 388 -21.37 -4.15 -2.39
C VAL A 388 -22.16 -4.80 -3.52
N LYS A 389 -22.54 -3.99 -4.52
CA LYS A 389 -23.15 -4.44 -5.77
C LYS A 389 -22.79 -3.49 -6.90
N HIS A 390 -22.16 -4.01 -7.94
CA HIS A 390 -21.87 -3.25 -9.13
C HIS A 390 -22.86 -3.51 -10.27
N THR A 391 -22.83 -2.67 -11.30
CA THR A 391 -23.76 -2.78 -12.45
C THR A 391 -23.43 -3.91 -13.43
N GLY A 392 -22.27 -4.56 -13.30
CA GLY A 392 -21.75 -5.52 -14.28
C GLY A 392 -21.17 -4.86 -15.55
N LYS A 393 -21.13 -3.54 -15.59
CA LYS A 393 -20.55 -2.77 -16.71
C LYS A 393 -19.06 -2.56 -16.53
N VAL A 394 -18.35 -2.39 -17.64
CA VAL A 394 -16.92 -2.11 -17.63
C VAL A 394 -16.68 -0.67 -17.16
N ALA A 395 -16.01 -0.50 -16.04
CA ALA A 395 -15.55 0.80 -15.58
C ALA A 395 -14.39 1.27 -16.47
N VAL A 396 -14.49 2.48 -17.02
CA VAL A 396 -13.45 3.07 -17.85
C VAL A 396 -13.04 4.40 -17.24
N THR A 397 -11.73 4.54 -17.00
CA THR A 397 -11.11 5.78 -16.52
C THR A 397 -10.14 6.29 -17.55
N VAL A 398 -10.33 7.54 -18.00
CA VAL A 398 -9.40 8.25 -18.87
C VAL A 398 -8.72 9.33 -18.06
N ARG A 399 -7.39 9.24 -17.94
CA ARG A 399 -6.56 10.14 -17.14
C ARG A 399 -5.66 10.96 -18.04
N GLN A 400 -5.69 12.27 -17.87
CA GLN A 400 -4.71 13.21 -18.38
C GLN A 400 -3.81 13.65 -17.23
N LEU A 401 -2.50 13.57 -17.39
CA LEU A 401 -1.54 13.99 -16.38
C LEU A 401 -0.48 14.89 -17.02
N TYR A 402 -0.29 16.06 -16.47
CA TYR A 402 0.76 17.01 -16.85
C TYR A 402 1.63 17.31 -15.65
N THR A 403 2.94 17.28 -15.83
CA THR A 403 3.90 17.57 -14.76
C THR A 403 5.01 18.49 -15.28
N CYS A 404 5.28 19.53 -14.52
CA CYS A 404 6.45 20.39 -14.70
C CYS A 404 7.39 20.20 -13.51
N TYR A 405 8.67 19.99 -13.77
CA TYR A 405 9.69 19.82 -12.76
C TYR A 405 10.85 20.75 -13.05
N LEU A 406 11.27 21.54 -12.07
CA LEU A 406 12.40 22.43 -12.11
C LEU A 406 13.39 22.06 -11.01
N GLU A 407 14.65 21.93 -11.35
CA GLU A 407 15.74 21.59 -10.44
C GLU A 407 16.86 22.59 -10.52
N TYR A 408 17.29 23.06 -9.36
CA TYR A 408 18.53 23.81 -9.18
C TYR A 408 19.50 23.03 -8.31
N LYS A 409 20.75 22.89 -8.76
CA LYS A 409 21.78 22.15 -8.05
C LYS A 409 23.08 22.95 -8.04
N ASN A 410 23.57 23.30 -6.85
CA ASN A 410 24.87 23.91 -6.65
C ASN A 410 25.66 23.10 -5.61
N THR A 411 26.51 22.20 -6.09
CA THR A 411 27.30 21.29 -5.24
C THR A 411 28.35 22.00 -4.42
N VAL A 412 28.93 23.10 -4.94
CA VAL A 412 29.94 23.88 -4.23
C VAL A 412 29.36 24.62 -3.04
N LYS A 413 28.15 25.16 -3.19
CA LYS A 413 27.42 25.83 -2.11
C LYS A 413 26.52 24.89 -1.31
N GLU A 414 26.52 23.58 -1.64
CA GLU A 414 25.62 22.57 -1.06
C GLU A 414 24.14 23.04 -1.01
N PHE A 415 23.70 23.73 -2.06
CA PHE A 415 22.33 24.21 -2.17
C PHE A 415 21.63 23.49 -3.31
N PHE A 416 20.50 22.82 -2.96
CA PHE A 416 19.66 22.06 -3.88
C PHE A 416 18.22 22.54 -3.72
N TRP A 417 17.56 22.74 -4.84
CA TRP A 417 16.17 23.14 -4.85
C TRP A 417 15.44 22.45 -5.99
N THR A 418 14.23 21.96 -5.70
CA THR A 418 13.35 21.34 -6.68
C THR A 418 11.94 21.92 -6.54
N LEU A 419 11.28 22.09 -7.67
CA LEU A 419 9.87 22.46 -7.76
C LEU A 419 9.19 21.49 -8.71
N SER A 420 8.08 20.88 -8.27
CA SER A 420 7.23 20.02 -9.07
C SER A 420 5.79 20.53 -9.02
N ALA A 421 5.21 20.81 -10.18
CA ALA A 421 3.82 21.14 -10.33
C ALA A 421 3.13 20.08 -11.19
N SER A 422 1.99 19.56 -10.74
CA SER A 422 1.22 18.57 -11.48
C SER A 422 -0.25 18.92 -11.55
N TYR A 423 -0.86 18.59 -12.68
CA TYR A 423 -2.29 18.66 -12.93
C TYR A 423 -2.77 17.33 -13.48
N SER A 424 -3.83 16.78 -12.89
CA SER A 424 -4.49 15.56 -13.36
C SER A 424 -5.97 15.81 -13.57
N HIS A 425 -6.48 15.38 -14.70
CA HIS A 425 -7.91 15.35 -15.04
C HIS A 425 -8.30 13.91 -15.33
N ASN A 426 -9.22 13.36 -14.54
CA ASN A 426 -9.74 12.01 -14.70
C ASN A 426 -11.21 12.09 -15.14
N ARG A 427 -11.59 11.28 -16.14
CA ARG A 427 -12.96 11.10 -16.60
C ARG A 427 -13.37 9.66 -16.35
N TYR A 428 -14.55 9.47 -15.83
CA TYR A 428 -15.13 8.18 -15.48
C TYR A 428 -16.47 7.99 -16.16
N ASN A 429 -16.76 6.77 -16.61
CA ASN A 429 -18.07 6.42 -17.16
C ASN A 429 -19.05 5.92 -16.08
N LEU A 430 -18.53 5.42 -14.97
CA LEU A 430 -19.31 4.97 -13.81
C LEU A 430 -19.06 5.88 -12.63
N MET A 431 -20.10 6.17 -11.86
CA MET A 431 -20.02 6.91 -10.60
C MET A 431 -20.35 5.97 -9.45
N ALA A 432 -19.49 5.98 -8.43
CA ALA A 432 -19.76 5.24 -7.21
C ALA A 432 -20.91 5.90 -6.44
N GLU A 433 -21.84 5.11 -5.97
CA GLU A 433 -22.97 5.50 -5.14
C GLU A 433 -22.88 4.86 -3.78
N ARG A 434 -23.18 5.63 -2.75
CA ARG A 434 -23.27 5.16 -1.37
C ARG A 434 -24.65 5.50 -0.82
N ASN A 435 -25.32 4.46 -0.30
CA ASN A 435 -26.59 4.59 0.39
C ASN A 435 -26.45 4.01 1.80
N TYR A 436 -27.16 4.59 2.77
CA TYR A 436 -27.22 4.07 4.13
C TYR A 436 -28.65 3.69 4.47
N LYS A 437 -28.87 2.44 4.88
CA LYS A 437 -30.18 1.94 5.23
C LYS A 437 -30.06 0.82 6.27
N ASP A 438 -30.91 0.86 7.28
CA ASP A 438 -31.05 -0.18 8.31
C ASP A 438 -29.69 -0.58 8.95
N GLY A 439 -28.85 0.41 9.25
CA GLY A 439 -27.52 0.19 9.86
C GLY A 439 -26.43 -0.30 8.89
N ASN A 440 -26.73 -0.50 7.59
CA ASN A 440 -25.80 -0.97 6.58
C ASN A 440 -25.48 0.10 5.53
N PHE A 441 -24.25 0.08 5.03
CA PHE A 441 -23.83 0.82 3.86
C PHE A 441 -23.98 -0.05 2.62
N TYR A 442 -24.65 0.47 1.61
CA TYR A 442 -24.78 -0.14 0.30
C TYR A 442 -23.93 0.63 -0.70
N LEU A 443 -22.87 -0.01 -1.18
CA LEU A 443 -21.99 0.54 -2.20
C LEU A 443 -22.38 0.00 -3.56
N SER A 444 -22.66 0.88 -4.49
CA SER A 444 -23.01 0.54 -5.87
C SER A 444 -22.27 1.43 -6.87
N SER A 445 -22.38 1.09 -8.13
CA SER A 445 -21.93 1.95 -9.23
C SER A 445 -23.08 2.18 -10.21
N VAL A 446 -23.20 3.40 -10.72
CA VAL A 446 -24.21 3.79 -11.71
C VAL A 446 -23.55 4.31 -12.98
N GLU A 447 -24.21 4.10 -14.13
CA GLU A 447 -23.74 4.63 -15.41
C GLU A 447 -23.93 6.16 -15.46
N ARG A 448 -22.90 6.89 -15.06
CA ARG A 448 -22.92 8.35 -15.04
C ARG A 448 -21.54 8.92 -15.28
N ASN A 449 -21.38 9.60 -16.41
CA ASN A 449 -20.13 10.28 -16.73
C ASN A 449 -19.85 11.42 -15.74
N HIS A 450 -18.64 11.44 -15.21
CA HIS A 450 -18.17 12.52 -14.35
C HIS A 450 -16.67 12.71 -14.46
N SER A 451 -16.17 13.77 -13.83
CA SER A 451 -14.74 14.09 -13.84
C SER A 451 -14.26 14.44 -12.44
N SER A 452 -12.97 14.20 -12.21
CA SER A 452 -12.23 14.73 -11.05
C SER A 452 -10.96 15.44 -11.51
N TYR A 453 -10.53 16.41 -10.70
CA TYR A 453 -9.36 17.23 -10.95
C TYR A 453 -8.45 17.20 -9.73
N SER A 454 -7.15 17.08 -9.98
CA SER A 454 -6.14 17.17 -8.92
C SER A 454 -5.05 18.16 -9.34
N TYR A 455 -4.70 19.05 -8.44
CA TYR A 455 -3.63 20.02 -8.55
C TYR A 455 -2.66 19.76 -7.42
N ALA A 456 -1.37 19.66 -7.71
CA ALA A 456 -0.36 19.55 -6.67
C ALA A 456 0.86 20.39 -7.01
N LEU A 457 1.39 21.07 -6.00
CA LEU A 457 2.66 21.78 -6.03
C LEU A 457 3.51 21.23 -4.89
N ASN A 458 4.72 20.75 -5.22
CA ASN A 458 5.69 20.31 -4.22
C ASN A 458 7.00 21.05 -4.49
N THR A 459 7.60 21.58 -3.43
CA THR A 459 8.94 22.20 -3.51
C THR A 459 9.80 21.74 -2.35
N ILE A 460 11.05 21.41 -2.64
CA ILE A 460 12.04 20.96 -1.66
C ILE A 460 13.28 21.82 -1.82
N GLY A 461 13.66 22.53 -0.76
CA GLY A 461 14.92 23.22 -0.65
C GLY A 461 15.83 22.53 0.37
N SER A 462 17.11 22.36 0.08
CA SER A 462 18.09 21.88 1.05
C SER A 462 19.38 22.65 0.96
N LYS A 463 20.00 22.89 2.12
CA LYS A 463 21.24 23.63 2.27
C LYS A 463 22.16 22.94 3.27
N GLY A 464 23.39 22.68 2.86
CA GLY A 464 24.50 22.31 3.73
C GLY A 464 25.34 23.53 4.09
N VAL A 465 25.84 23.57 5.33
CA VAL A 465 26.82 24.53 5.83
C VAL A 465 27.99 23.70 6.37
N TYR A 466 29.02 23.59 5.53
CA TYR A 466 30.15 22.69 5.80
C TYR A 466 30.86 22.99 7.11
N ASP A 467 31.16 24.28 7.36
CA ASP A 467 31.90 24.71 8.55
C ASP A 467 31.20 24.36 9.86
N TRP A 468 29.90 24.21 9.82
CA TRP A 468 29.08 23.87 11.00
C TRP A 468 28.59 22.40 11.00
N ASN A 469 28.96 21.61 9.99
CA ASN A 469 28.40 20.28 9.78
C ASN A 469 26.86 20.25 9.91
N LEU A 470 26.23 21.31 9.37
CA LEU A 470 24.78 21.53 9.45
C LEU A 470 24.15 21.26 8.08
N LYS A 471 23.09 20.45 8.07
CA LYS A 471 22.23 20.23 6.89
C LYS A 471 20.80 20.58 7.24
N THR A 472 20.20 21.42 6.41
CA THR A 472 18.79 21.82 6.56
C THR A 472 18.02 21.49 5.29
N SER A 473 16.77 21.12 5.43
CA SER A 473 15.83 21.00 4.31
C SER A 473 14.44 21.45 4.71
N LEU A 474 13.72 21.97 3.73
CA LEU A 474 12.31 22.35 3.85
C LEU A 474 11.57 21.78 2.64
N GLU A 475 10.53 20.99 2.89
CA GLU A 475 9.59 20.55 1.90
C GLU A 475 8.24 21.23 2.12
N LEU A 476 7.62 21.74 1.06
CA LEU A 476 6.29 22.32 1.05
C LEU A 476 5.48 21.59 -0.01
N THR A 477 4.30 21.07 0.38
CA THR A 477 3.31 20.49 -0.52
C THR A 477 1.99 21.21 -0.40
N LEU A 478 1.43 21.62 -1.53
CA LEU A 478 0.08 22.15 -1.68
C LEU A 478 -0.67 21.22 -2.61
N ALA A 479 -1.88 20.82 -2.24
CA ALA A 479 -2.72 19.99 -3.11
C ALA A 479 -4.18 20.40 -3.01
N ARG A 480 -4.89 20.27 -4.13
CA ARG A 480 -6.34 20.42 -4.24
C ARG A 480 -6.91 19.29 -5.07
N ASN A 481 -7.93 18.65 -4.56
CA ASN A 481 -8.70 17.64 -5.26
C ASN A 481 -10.16 18.08 -5.35
N GLU A 482 -10.73 18.00 -6.54
CA GLU A 482 -12.12 18.36 -6.81
C GLU A 482 -12.78 17.22 -7.60
N GLY A 483 -14.06 16.96 -7.31
CA GLY A 483 -14.78 15.91 -8.01
C GLY A 483 -16.25 15.90 -7.68
N LYS A 484 -16.89 14.81 -8.08
CA LYS A 484 -18.32 14.56 -7.83
C LYS A 484 -18.49 13.16 -7.26
N GLN A 485 -19.48 13.03 -6.39
CA GLN A 485 -19.93 11.75 -5.84
C GLN A 485 -21.44 11.67 -5.88
N LEU A 486 -21.95 10.48 -5.79
CA LEU A 486 -23.38 10.20 -5.71
C LEU A 486 -23.70 9.61 -4.33
N ASN A 487 -24.57 10.29 -3.60
CA ASN A 487 -25.07 9.82 -2.32
C ASN A 487 -26.59 9.88 -2.38
N GLU A 488 -27.26 8.76 -2.15
CA GLU A 488 -28.74 8.67 -2.17
C GLU A 488 -29.37 9.29 -3.43
N ASN A 489 -28.84 8.94 -4.59
CA ASN A 489 -29.24 9.49 -5.90
C ASN A 489 -28.96 11.00 -6.13
N ILE A 490 -28.33 11.69 -5.17
CA ILE A 490 -28.00 13.12 -5.28
C ILE A 490 -26.50 13.28 -5.60
N VAL A 491 -26.21 13.99 -6.69
CA VAL A 491 -24.82 14.33 -7.04
C VAL A 491 -24.36 15.51 -6.24
N GLN A 492 -23.31 15.30 -5.48
CA GLN A 492 -22.62 16.33 -4.70
C GLN A 492 -21.24 16.62 -5.27
N ASN A 493 -20.88 17.89 -5.39
CA ASN A 493 -19.49 18.27 -5.63
C ASN A 493 -18.72 18.18 -4.34
N TYR A 494 -17.46 17.78 -4.40
CA TYR A 494 -16.54 17.87 -3.28
C TYR A 494 -15.26 18.59 -3.66
N ARG A 495 -14.62 19.19 -2.66
CA ARG A 495 -13.31 19.81 -2.76
C ARG A 495 -12.52 19.50 -1.50
N TYR A 496 -11.26 19.12 -1.66
CA TYR A 496 -10.32 18.88 -0.56
C TYR A 496 -9.04 19.66 -0.80
N ASP A 497 -8.73 20.58 0.13
CA ASP A 497 -7.50 21.38 0.12
C ASP A 497 -6.53 20.84 1.18
N TYR A 498 -5.26 20.76 0.84
CA TYR A 498 -4.21 20.20 1.68
C TYR A 498 -2.94 21.02 1.60
N LEU A 499 -2.39 21.36 2.77
CA LEU A 499 -1.07 21.98 2.95
C LEU A 499 -0.21 21.06 3.82
N ARG A 500 1.05 20.91 3.47
CA ARG A 500 2.05 20.18 4.29
C ARG A 500 3.39 20.90 4.22
N VAL A 501 4.02 21.08 5.38
CA VAL A 501 5.35 21.70 5.55
C VAL A 501 6.22 20.75 6.36
N GLU A 502 7.40 20.37 5.84
CA GLU A 502 8.32 19.46 6.51
C GLU A 502 9.72 20.06 6.63
N PRO A 503 10.03 20.80 7.70
CA PRO A 503 11.39 21.19 8.03
C PRO A 503 12.17 20.00 8.59
N LYS A 504 13.44 19.88 8.17
CA LYS A 504 14.41 18.94 8.71
C LYS A 504 15.75 19.63 8.93
N ILE A 505 16.35 19.40 10.09
CA ILE A 505 17.67 19.91 10.48
C ILE A 505 18.48 18.73 10.99
N VAL A 506 19.69 18.55 10.47
CA VAL A 506 20.69 17.61 10.99
C VAL A 506 21.95 18.40 11.29
N TRP A 507 22.39 18.38 12.52
CA TRP A 507 23.56 19.08 13.01
C TRP A 507 24.50 18.13 13.74
N ALA A 508 25.73 18.00 13.23
CA ALA A 508 26.74 17.12 13.77
C ALA A 508 28.00 17.95 14.13
N PRO A 509 27.99 18.71 15.26
CA PRO A 509 29.10 19.61 15.62
C PRO A 509 30.40 18.86 15.88
N SER A 510 30.32 17.57 16.16
CA SER A 510 31.49 16.70 16.33
C SER A 510 31.22 15.30 15.81
N ALA A 511 32.26 14.50 15.65
CA ALA A 511 32.12 13.09 15.27
C ALA A 511 31.35 12.23 16.32
N LEU A 512 31.24 12.74 17.54
CA LEU A 512 30.62 12.04 18.66
C LEU A 512 29.17 12.44 18.90
N PHE A 513 28.72 13.58 18.37
CA PHE A 513 27.41 14.14 18.70
C PHE A 513 26.64 14.57 17.45
N GLU A 514 25.41 14.12 17.33
CA GLU A 514 24.47 14.50 16.26
C GLU A 514 23.11 14.83 16.84
N VAL A 515 22.50 15.90 16.32
CA VAL A 515 21.13 16.30 16.58
C VAL A 515 20.34 16.25 15.28
N GLU A 516 19.25 15.50 15.25
CA GLU A 516 18.29 15.51 14.14
C GLU A 516 16.96 16.03 14.66
N TYR A 517 16.46 17.11 14.03
CA TYR A 517 15.08 17.59 14.21
C TYR A 517 14.33 17.44 12.90
N LYS A 518 13.15 16.85 12.96
CA LYS A 518 12.20 16.74 11.85
C LYS A 518 10.80 17.09 12.36
N ALA A 519 10.08 17.94 11.60
CA ALA A 519 8.67 18.17 11.84
C ALA A 519 7.87 17.95 10.54
N THR A 520 6.60 17.63 10.72
CA THR A 520 5.57 17.63 9.67
C THR A 520 4.42 18.45 10.21
N VAL A 521 4.11 19.53 9.53
CA VAL A 521 2.94 20.38 9.82
C VAL A 521 2.00 20.23 8.66
N SER A 522 0.78 19.76 8.90
CA SER A 522 -0.24 19.61 7.87
C SER A 522 -1.54 20.28 8.25
N CYS A 523 -2.25 20.76 7.23
CA CYS A 523 -3.57 21.35 7.35
C CYS A 523 -4.45 20.84 6.21
N GLY A 524 -5.60 20.26 6.53
CA GLY A 524 -6.55 19.75 5.56
C GLY A 524 -7.94 20.31 5.81
N GLY A 525 -8.62 20.73 4.73
CA GLY A 525 -9.99 21.21 4.77
C GLY A 525 -10.83 20.61 3.65
N SER A 526 -12.11 20.33 3.91
CA SER A 526 -13.05 19.78 2.95
C SER A 526 -14.27 20.65 2.76
N GLY A 527 -14.80 20.70 1.54
CA GLY A 527 -16.09 21.30 1.19
C GLY A 527 -16.96 20.31 0.43
N ILE A 528 -18.23 20.19 0.81
CA ILE A 528 -19.18 19.23 0.27
C ILE A 528 -20.45 19.97 -0.15
N GLY A 529 -20.88 19.78 -1.42
CA GLY A 529 -22.00 20.50 -1.96
C GLY A 529 -21.71 22.00 -2.12
N LYS A 530 -22.69 22.84 -1.88
CA LYS A 530 -22.56 24.32 -1.93
C LYS A 530 -22.34 24.93 -0.55
N ASP A 531 -22.87 24.31 0.48
CA ASP A 531 -23.09 24.95 1.79
C ASP A 531 -22.31 24.30 2.94
N THR A 532 -21.84 23.06 2.80
CA THR A 532 -21.09 22.37 3.85
C THR A 532 -19.59 22.56 3.65
N ARG A 533 -18.99 23.38 4.52
CA ARG A 533 -17.54 23.53 4.61
C ARG A 533 -17.07 23.06 5.98
N LEU A 534 -16.19 22.06 5.98
CA LEU A 534 -15.55 21.61 7.20
C LEU A 534 -14.38 22.53 7.53
N ASP A 535 -14.27 22.92 8.80
CA ASP A 535 -13.15 23.72 9.27
C ASP A 535 -11.83 22.99 9.06
N PRO A 536 -10.77 23.68 8.62
CA PRO A 536 -9.47 23.05 8.43
C PRO A 536 -8.91 22.54 9.76
N LEU A 537 -8.37 21.29 9.74
CA LEU A 537 -7.71 20.67 10.87
C LEU A 537 -6.19 20.75 10.71
N TRP A 538 -5.53 21.16 11.79
CA TRP A 538 -4.08 21.16 11.88
C TRP A 538 -3.57 19.91 12.57
N ASP A 539 -2.52 19.36 11.99
CA ASP A 539 -1.78 18.22 12.52
C ASP A 539 -0.29 18.54 12.51
N VAL A 540 0.36 18.40 13.67
CA VAL A 540 1.80 18.66 13.81
C VAL A 540 2.47 17.46 14.46
N ALA A 541 3.40 16.82 13.72
CA ALA A 541 4.24 15.75 14.23
C ALA A 541 5.70 16.23 14.25
N GLN A 542 6.31 16.21 15.42
CA GLN A 542 7.69 16.65 15.61
C GLN A 542 8.51 15.51 16.22
N ARG A 543 9.76 15.39 15.77
CA ARG A 543 10.74 14.47 16.35
C ARG A 543 12.08 15.17 16.53
N LEU A 544 12.62 15.05 17.75
CA LEU A 544 14.00 15.40 18.07
C LEU A 544 14.76 14.12 18.42
N THR A 545 15.90 13.90 17.77
CA THR A 545 16.79 12.77 18.06
C THR A 545 18.17 13.30 18.41
N LEU A 546 18.69 12.87 19.54
CA LEU A 546 20.04 13.14 20.00
C LEU A 546 20.82 11.83 19.93
N SER A 547 21.96 11.83 19.25
CA SER A 547 22.87 10.68 19.11
C SER A 547 24.22 11.01 19.67
N LEU A 548 24.77 10.13 20.54
CA LEU A 548 26.10 10.22 21.11
C LEU A 548 26.86 8.93 20.80
N GLY A 549 27.99 9.05 20.09
CA GLY A 549 28.84 7.91 19.74
C GLY A 549 30.14 7.91 20.55
N PHE A 550 30.48 6.80 21.19
CA PHE A 550 31.73 6.58 21.93
C PHE A 550 32.35 5.28 21.46
N HIS A 551 33.44 5.32 20.72
CA HIS A 551 34.11 4.13 20.19
C HIS A 551 33.08 3.21 19.46
N ASP A 552 32.81 2.05 20.03
CA ASP A 552 31.89 1.04 19.50
C ASP A 552 30.47 1.13 20.10
N THR A 553 30.16 2.22 20.81
CA THR A 553 28.88 2.39 21.52
C THR A 553 28.17 3.63 21.02
N ASP A 554 26.92 3.44 20.58
CA ASP A 554 26.01 4.52 20.15
C ASP A 554 24.86 4.64 21.16
N PHE A 555 24.71 5.79 21.79
CA PHE A 555 23.55 6.15 22.61
C PHE A 555 22.64 7.05 21.78
N ARG A 556 21.32 6.77 21.79
CA ARG A 556 20.32 7.57 21.09
C ARG A 556 19.12 7.83 21.99
N LEU A 557 18.74 9.11 22.10
CA LEU A 557 17.52 9.57 22.73
C LEU A 557 16.62 10.21 21.66
N SER A 558 15.35 9.81 21.57
CA SER A 558 14.37 10.43 20.67
C SER A 558 13.13 10.86 21.42
N GLY A 559 12.70 12.09 21.22
CA GLY A 559 11.42 12.64 21.66
C GLY A 559 10.50 12.88 20.46
N GLU A 560 9.23 12.52 20.58
CA GLU A 560 8.20 12.77 19.58
C GLU A 560 7.06 13.57 20.23
N HIS A 561 6.59 14.60 19.54
CA HIS A 561 5.43 15.39 19.93
C HIS A 561 4.42 15.40 18.79
N PHE A 562 3.17 15.11 19.11
CA PHE A 562 2.03 15.14 18.20
C PHE A 562 0.99 16.10 18.74
N TYR A 563 0.63 17.08 17.92
CA TYR A 563 -0.51 17.96 18.12
C TYR A 563 -1.54 17.67 17.03
N ASN A 564 -2.78 17.38 17.41
CA ASN A 564 -3.85 17.08 16.48
C ASN A 564 -5.11 17.86 16.86
N ASP A 565 -5.68 18.58 15.90
CA ASP A 565 -7.03 19.09 16.03
C ASP A 565 -8.01 17.92 15.88
N LEU A 566 -8.88 17.73 16.87
CA LEU A 566 -9.99 16.77 16.81
C LEU A 566 -11.24 17.42 16.23
N SER A 567 -11.43 18.70 16.51
CA SER A 567 -12.45 19.61 15.97
C SER A 567 -11.93 21.03 16.06
N LYS A 568 -12.73 22.02 15.67
CA LYS A 568 -12.38 23.47 15.76
C LYS A 568 -11.91 23.88 17.16
N ASP A 569 -12.58 23.37 18.21
CA ASP A 569 -12.37 23.77 19.60
C ASP A 569 -11.69 22.69 20.46
N GLN A 570 -11.35 21.56 19.87
CA GLN A 570 -10.74 20.43 20.59
C GLN A 570 -9.43 20.03 19.92
N HIS A 571 -8.37 20.00 20.70
CA HIS A 571 -7.07 19.55 20.26
C HIS A 571 -6.43 18.60 21.28
N LEU A 572 -5.50 17.79 20.85
CA LEU A 572 -4.78 16.84 21.67
C LEU A 572 -3.27 16.97 21.50
N ASN A 573 -2.55 16.96 22.61
CA ASN A 573 -1.10 16.91 22.66
C ASN A 573 -0.64 15.56 23.18
N THR A 574 0.22 14.87 22.42
CA THR A 574 0.79 13.58 22.81
C THR A 574 2.31 13.64 22.74
N TRP A 575 2.97 13.28 23.83
CA TRP A 575 4.43 13.18 23.92
C TRP A 575 4.87 11.72 24.08
N LEU A 576 5.84 11.29 23.31
CA LEU A 576 6.47 9.97 23.37
C LEU A 576 7.99 10.16 23.44
N ALA A 577 8.68 9.28 24.14
CA ALA A 577 10.13 9.29 24.20
C ALA A 577 10.68 7.87 24.19
N ASP A 578 11.81 7.68 23.53
CA ASP A 578 12.55 6.41 23.46
C ASP A 578 14.02 6.66 23.71
N VAL A 579 14.67 5.67 24.29
CA VAL A 579 16.13 5.62 24.46
C VAL A 579 16.65 4.30 23.93
N SER A 580 17.81 4.31 23.29
CA SER A 580 18.50 3.08 22.86
C SER A 580 20.00 3.20 23.01
N LEU A 581 20.62 2.08 23.36
CA LEU A 581 22.05 1.88 23.46
C LEU A 581 22.44 0.75 22.51
N ILE A 582 23.38 0.98 21.63
CA ILE A 582 23.89 0.02 20.68
C ILE A 582 25.40 -0.14 20.94
N HIS A 583 25.83 -1.36 21.20
CA HIS A 583 27.26 -1.68 21.38
C HIS A 583 27.69 -2.74 20.37
N LYS A 584 28.81 -2.48 19.68
CA LYS A 584 29.43 -3.40 18.72
C LYS A 584 30.70 -3.98 19.36
N SER A 585 30.87 -5.28 19.33
CA SER A 585 32.06 -5.96 19.81
C SER A 585 32.44 -7.05 18.80
N GLY A 586 33.38 -6.75 17.93
CA GLY A 586 33.78 -7.64 16.84
C GLY A 586 32.59 -8.00 15.93
N LYS A 587 32.21 -9.25 15.90
CA LYS A 587 31.08 -9.78 15.12
C LYS A 587 29.72 -9.67 15.85
N TRP A 588 29.71 -9.20 17.08
CA TRP A 588 28.52 -9.08 17.92
C TRP A 588 27.98 -7.65 17.90
N ARG A 589 26.67 -7.51 17.88
CA ARG A 589 25.96 -6.25 18.08
C ARG A 589 24.89 -6.44 19.14
N PHE A 590 25.02 -5.71 20.24
CA PHE A 590 24.07 -5.67 21.34
C PHE A 590 23.25 -4.39 21.22
N THR A 591 21.93 -4.52 21.38
CA THR A 591 21.06 -3.35 21.40
C THR A 591 20.13 -3.46 22.61
N ALA A 592 20.17 -2.48 23.49
CA ALA A 592 19.19 -2.30 24.56
C ALA A 592 18.35 -1.06 24.24
N SER A 593 17.03 -1.15 24.38
CA SER A 593 16.13 -0.02 24.13
C SER A 593 14.98 0.01 25.13
N ALA A 594 14.56 1.23 25.49
CA ALA A 594 13.35 1.48 26.22
C ALA A 594 12.46 2.40 25.37
N MET A 595 11.24 1.98 25.12
CA MET A 595 10.27 2.70 24.30
C MET A 595 9.10 3.19 25.14
N ASN A 596 8.47 4.29 24.66
CA ASN A 596 7.33 4.92 25.31
C ASN A 596 7.59 5.21 26.80
N LEU A 597 8.68 5.94 27.09
CA LEU A 597 9.10 6.24 28.47
C LEU A 597 8.01 6.92 29.32
N PHE A 598 7.12 7.71 28.67
CA PHE A 598 6.01 8.37 29.34
C PHE A 598 4.80 7.46 29.57
N ASN A 599 4.86 6.21 29.11
CA ASN A 599 3.80 5.20 29.26
C ASN A 599 2.43 5.69 28.77
N LYS A 600 2.37 6.37 27.62
CA LYS A 600 1.12 6.78 27.01
C LYS A 600 0.37 5.56 26.52
N GLU A 601 -0.90 5.44 26.88
CA GLU A 601 -1.71 4.26 26.57
C GLU A 601 -2.56 4.41 25.30
N GLN A 602 -2.84 5.64 24.89
CA GLN A 602 -3.75 5.92 23.79
C GLN A 602 -3.25 7.09 22.95
N TYR A 603 -3.50 7.01 21.64
CA TYR A 603 -3.37 8.12 20.69
C TYR A 603 -4.69 8.32 19.96
N ARG A 604 -5.10 9.57 19.77
CA ARG A 604 -6.35 9.96 19.10
C ARG A 604 -6.04 10.98 18.00
N TYR A 605 -6.75 10.91 16.88
CA TYR A 605 -6.60 11.83 15.75
C TYR A 605 -7.89 11.93 14.95
N THR A 606 -8.05 13.00 14.18
CA THR A 606 -9.15 13.20 13.24
C THR A 606 -8.58 13.41 11.83
N LEU A 607 -9.20 12.79 10.85
CA LEU A 607 -8.91 12.97 9.43
C LEU A 607 -10.18 13.36 8.69
N TYR A 608 -10.04 14.27 7.73
CA TYR A 608 -11.09 14.53 6.75
C TYR A 608 -10.78 13.80 5.45
N SER A 609 -11.80 13.16 4.89
CA SER A 609 -11.87 12.83 3.48
C SER A 609 -12.76 13.83 2.75
N ALA A 610 -12.92 13.65 1.45
CA ALA A 610 -13.83 14.49 0.66
C ALA A 610 -15.28 14.52 1.20
N VAL A 611 -15.71 13.52 1.97
CA VAL A 611 -17.14 13.28 2.29
C VAL A 611 -17.38 12.76 3.69
N GLN A 612 -16.33 12.63 4.48
CA GLN A 612 -16.39 11.97 5.77
C GLN A 612 -15.41 12.64 6.74
N SER A 613 -15.84 12.82 7.98
CA SER A 613 -14.97 13.06 9.12
C SER A 613 -14.74 11.73 9.84
N TYR A 614 -13.49 11.41 10.12
CA TYR A 614 -13.08 10.17 10.77
C TYR A 614 -12.19 10.49 11.95
N THR A 615 -12.74 10.39 13.15
CA THR A 615 -11.99 10.52 14.41
C THR A 615 -11.69 9.12 14.91
N SER A 616 -10.45 8.81 15.16
CA SER A 616 -10.04 7.49 15.64
C SER A 616 -9.14 7.58 16.86
N TRP A 617 -9.22 6.58 17.70
CA TRP A 617 -8.27 6.34 18.77
C TRP A 617 -7.67 4.93 18.64
N VAL A 618 -6.45 4.79 19.12
CA VAL A 618 -5.75 3.51 19.13
C VAL A 618 -4.99 3.34 20.42
N LYS A 619 -4.97 2.10 20.92
CA LYS A 619 -4.13 1.71 22.04
C LYS A 619 -2.68 1.66 21.62
N LEU A 620 -1.83 2.36 22.34
CA LEU A 620 -0.39 2.35 22.17
C LEU A 620 0.24 1.18 22.93
N ARG A 621 1.41 0.74 22.45
CA ARG A 621 2.27 -0.18 23.22
C ARG A 621 2.71 0.53 24.51
N PRO A 622 2.62 -0.13 25.67
CA PRO A 622 3.05 0.46 26.92
C PRO A 622 4.57 0.70 26.93
N ARG A 623 5.09 1.21 28.04
CA ARG A 623 6.54 1.26 28.23
C ARG A 623 7.14 -0.14 28.12
N GLU A 624 8.12 -0.28 27.26
CA GLU A 624 8.75 -1.57 26.96
C GLU A 624 10.26 -1.46 27.02
N PHE A 625 10.88 -2.53 27.52
CA PHE A 625 12.32 -2.73 27.48
C PHE A 625 12.62 -3.89 26.54
N MET A 626 13.53 -3.68 25.60
CA MET A 626 13.90 -4.69 24.61
C MET A 626 15.42 -4.83 24.55
N VAL A 627 15.89 -6.06 24.53
CA VAL A 627 17.29 -6.40 24.30
C VAL A 627 17.37 -7.24 23.03
N SER A 628 18.31 -6.90 22.16
CA SER A 628 18.58 -7.63 20.92
C SER A 628 20.06 -7.94 20.82
N VAL A 629 20.38 -9.17 20.41
CA VAL A 629 21.73 -9.63 20.15
C VAL A 629 21.79 -10.11 18.70
N GLN A 630 22.76 -9.59 17.96
CA GLN A 630 22.98 -9.96 16.55
C GLN A 630 24.43 -10.41 16.39
N TYR A 631 24.63 -11.53 15.71
CA TYR A 631 25.96 -12.04 15.36
C TYR A 631 26.11 -12.02 13.84
N GLN A 632 27.25 -11.53 13.35
CA GLN A 632 27.61 -11.55 11.93
C GLN A 632 28.70 -12.61 11.71
N TRP A 633 28.43 -13.57 10.86
CA TRP A 633 29.30 -14.69 10.52
C TRP A 633 30.52 -14.24 9.69
#